data_7b2e48f119a71007aa4e52ed1fa5a008
#
_entry.id   7b2e48f119a71007aa4e52ed1fa5a008
#
_cell.length_a   1.000
_cell.length_b   1.000
_cell.length_c   1.000
_cell.angle_alpha   90.00
_cell.angle_beta   90.00
_cell.angle_gamma   90.00
#
_symmetry.space_group_name_H-M   'P 1'
#
loop_
_entity.id
_entity.type
_entity.pdbx_description
1 polymer ?
#
loop_
_entity_poly.entity_id
_entity_poly.type
_entity_poly.pdbx_seq_one_letter_code
_entity_poly.pdbx_strand_id
1 'polypeptide(L)'
;MVIYSNYSVYSVFHSTDGGASFEKVAGNLEQNPSGSGNGPSCRTAEIIPLGNDTLYLVGTSVGLFGTANLDGQNTVWKQIGKNTIGNVVIETLTYRPIDGRLVVATHGNGIYQTTLNNVNNVLAIENLDKESLQISVFPNPASDELFINIKSNESQTVSLTIIDELGKKVIETKE
;
A
#
# COMPACT_ATOMS: atom_id res chain seq x y z
N MET A 1 1.28 -19.35 7.05
CA MET A 1 2.09 -18.92 5.89
C MET A 1 3.58 -19.11 6.17
N VAL A 2 4.38 -19.35 5.13
CA VAL A 2 5.86 -19.38 5.18
C VAL A 2 6.39 -18.32 4.24
N ILE A 3 7.34 -17.53 4.73
CA ILE A 3 7.97 -16.42 3.99
C ILE A 3 9.45 -16.72 3.81
N TYR A 4 9.94 -16.52 2.59
CA TYR A 4 11.37 -16.46 2.29
C TYR A 4 11.76 -15.00 2.00
N SER A 5 12.58 -14.42 2.86
CA SER A 5 12.96 -13.00 2.78
C SER A 5 14.15 -12.74 1.87
N ASN A 6 14.38 -13.57 0.87
CA ASN A 6 15.52 -13.48 -0.02
C ASN A 6 15.08 -13.18 -1.47
N TYR A 7 16.00 -12.64 -2.27
CA TYR A 7 15.77 -12.42 -3.71
C TYR A 7 16.04 -13.69 -4.49
N SER A 8 15.45 -13.77 -5.69
CA SER A 8 15.63 -14.90 -6.63
C SER A 8 15.16 -16.27 -6.09
N VAL A 9 14.29 -16.26 -5.11
CA VAL A 9 13.56 -17.43 -4.60
C VAL A 9 12.09 -17.09 -4.50
N TYR A 10 11.24 -18.09 -4.59
CA TYR A 10 9.80 -17.89 -4.40
C TYR A 10 9.52 -17.50 -2.95
N SER A 11 8.79 -16.40 -2.74
CA SER A 11 8.80 -15.72 -1.45
C SER A 11 7.68 -16.10 -0.49
N VAL A 12 6.46 -16.43 -1.00
CA VAL A 12 5.30 -16.64 -0.14
C VAL A 12 4.62 -17.97 -0.41
N PHE A 13 4.43 -18.77 0.66
CA PHE A 13 3.75 -20.05 0.63
C PHE A 13 2.64 -20.10 1.68
N HIS A 14 1.54 -20.79 1.35
CA HIS A 14 0.41 -21.01 2.24
C HIS A 14 0.12 -22.50 2.38
N SER A 15 -0.29 -22.91 3.58
CA SER A 15 -0.75 -24.25 3.89
C SER A 15 -2.15 -24.20 4.47
N THR A 16 -3.01 -25.11 4.04
CA THR A 16 -4.37 -25.31 4.57
C THR A 16 -4.51 -26.61 5.37
N ASP A 17 -3.43 -27.41 5.47
CA ASP A 17 -3.41 -28.76 6.04
C ASP A 17 -2.45 -28.88 7.24
N GLY A 18 -2.23 -27.77 7.97
CA GLY A 18 -1.36 -27.75 9.14
C GLY A 18 0.13 -27.84 8.82
N GLY A 19 0.53 -27.55 7.58
CA GLY A 19 1.94 -27.56 7.16
C GLY A 19 2.38 -28.88 6.50
N ALA A 20 1.46 -29.81 6.20
CA ALA A 20 1.77 -31.04 5.48
C ALA A 20 2.09 -30.77 4.00
N SER A 21 1.44 -29.77 3.40
CA SER A 21 1.74 -29.27 2.06
C SER A 21 1.70 -27.75 1.99
N PHE A 22 2.34 -27.18 0.97
CA PHE A 22 2.41 -25.76 0.76
C PHE A 22 2.15 -25.39 -0.70
N GLU A 23 1.30 -24.40 -0.91
CA GLU A 23 1.03 -23.80 -2.20
C GLU A 23 1.78 -22.47 -2.34
N LYS A 24 2.28 -22.19 -3.55
CA LYS A 24 2.89 -20.90 -3.90
C LYS A 24 1.81 -19.86 -4.07
N VAL A 25 1.86 -18.78 -3.29
CA VAL A 25 0.83 -17.72 -3.29
C VAL A 25 1.41 -16.31 -3.41
N ALA A 26 2.66 -16.16 -3.81
CA ALA A 26 3.28 -14.84 -3.96
C ALA A 26 2.72 -14.02 -5.13
N GLY A 27 2.20 -14.68 -6.18
CA GLY A 27 1.50 -14.01 -7.29
C GLY A 27 2.28 -12.83 -7.86
N ASN A 28 1.64 -11.66 -7.90
CA ASN A 28 2.23 -10.42 -8.43
C ASN A 28 3.29 -9.76 -7.54
N LEU A 29 3.65 -10.34 -6.40
CA LEU A 29 4.84 -9.94 -5.65
C LEU A 29 6.12 -10.49 -6.29
N GLU A 30 6.01 -11.48 -7.17
CA GLU A 30 7.14 -11.98 -7.93
C GLU A 30 7.28 -11.26 -9.28
N GLN A 31 8.50 -10.94 -9.68
CA GLN A 31 8.73 -10.43 -11.03
C GLN A 31 8.50 -11.51 -12.08
N ASN A 32 8.94 -12.72 -11.81
CA ASN A 32 8.78 -13.88 -12.68
C ASN A 32 8.08 -15.03 -11.94
N PRO A 33 7.24 -15.84 -12.62
CA PRO A 33 6.54 -16.96 -12.00
C PRO A 33 7.44 -18.04 -11.36
N SER A 34 8.72 -18.04 -11.69
CA SER A 34 9.74 -18.92 -11.10
C SER A 34 10.23 -18.45 -9.73
N GLY A 35 9.90 -17.22 -9.32
CA GLY A 35 10.48 -16.55 -8.15
C GLY A 35 11.82 -15.88 -8.43
N SER A 36 12.28 -15.86 -9.70
CA SER A 36 13.48 -15.13 -10.07
C SER A 36 13.18 -13.65 -10.35
N GLY A 37 14.20 -12.83 -10.39
CA GLY A 37 14.11 -11.41 -10.71
C GLY A 37 14.13 -10.50 -9.48
N ASN A 38 13.59 -9.29 -9.63
CA ASN A 38 13.70 -8.19 -8.67
C ASN A 38 12.38 -7.90 -7.95
N GLY A 39 11.54 -8.91 -7.70
CA GLY A 39 10.38 -8.79 -6.81
C GLY A 39 10.81 -8.31 -5.42
N PRO A 40 9.91 -7.70 -4.64
CA PRO A 40 10.24 -7.21 -3.30
C PRO A 40 10.61 -8.37 -2.36
N SER A 41 11.57 -8.13 -1.47
CA SER A 41 11.86 -9.07 -0.39
C SER A 41 10.69 -9.11 0.59
N CYS A 42 10.02 -10.26 0.74
CA CYS A 42 8.97 -10.47 1.72
C CYS A 42 9.58 -10.77 3.08
N ARG A 43 9.14 -10.08 4.15
CA ARG A 43 9.80 -10.13 5.46
C ARG A 43 8.92 -10.66 6.58
N THR A 44 7.63 -10.37 6.53
CA THR A 44 6.67 -10.74 7.55
C THR A 44 5.32 -11.02 6.92
N ALA A 45 4.51 -11.87 7.53
CA ALA A 45 3.15 -12.13 7.09
C ALA A 45 2.22 -12.33 8.28
N GLU A 46 0.95 -11.97 8.09
CA GLU A 46 -0.11 -12.16 9.07
C GLU A 46 -1.35 -12.71 8.39
N ILE A 47 -2.05 -13.65 9.04
CA ILE A 47 -3.35 -14.17 8.63
C ILE A 47 -4.38 -13.68 9.63
N ILE A 48 -5.33 -12.89 9.19
CA ILE A 48 -6.27 -12.21 10.06
C ILE A 48 -7.69 -12.64 9.72
N PRO A 49 -8.33 -13.50 10.54
CA PRO A 49 -9.74 -13.80 10.40
C PRO A 49 -10.60 -12.58 10.75
N LEU A 50 -11.50 -12.18 9.85
CA LEU A 50 -12.41 -11.05 10.01
C LEU A 50 -13.84 -11.47 9.68
N GLY A 51 -14.55 -12.02 10.66
CA GLY A 51 -15.89 -12.60 10.45
C GLY A 51 -15.83 -13.84 9.56
N ASN A 52 -16.49 -13.77 8.40
CA ASN A 52 -16.50 -14.86 7.42
C ASN A 52 -15.36 -14.76 6.40
N ASP A 53 -14.61 -13.66 6.44
CA ASP A 53 -13.51 -13.39 5.52
C ASP A 53 -12.15 -13.59 6.21
N THR A 54 -11.12 -13.70 5.41
CA THR A 54 -9.74 -13.72 5.88
C THR A 54 -8.93 -12.67 5.14
N LEU A 55 -8.24 -11.84 5.88
CA LEU A 55 -7.27 -10.90 5.34
C LEU A 55 -5.87 -11.50 5.46
N TYR A 56 -5.17 -11.60 4.37
CA TYR A 56 -3.76 -11.99 4.31
C TYR A 56 -2.93 -10.74 4.10
N LEU A 57 -1.92 -10.56 4.95
CA LEU A 57 -0.98 -9.44 4.86
C LEU A 57 0.44 -9.94 4.68
N VAL A 58 1.20 -9.21 3.85
CA VAL A 58 2.64 -9.44 3.65
C VAL A 58 3.36 -8.10 3.74
N GLY A 59 4.27 -8.01 4.68
CA GLY A 59 5.21 -6.90 4.80
C GLY A 59 6.44 -7.15 3.94
N THR A 60 6.80 -6.18 3.11
CA THR A 60 7.88 -6.29 2.14
C THR A 60 8.92 -5.19 2.30
N SER A 61 9.97 -5.25 1.47
CA SER A 61 10.98 -4.17 1.37
C SER A 61 10.46 -2.88 0.74
N VAL A 62 9.25 -2.89 0.15
CA VAL A 62 8.67 -1.76 -0.57
C VAL A 62 7.25 -1.41 -0.13
N GLY A 63 6.85 -1.84 1.05
CA GLY A 63 5.53 -1.53 1.63
C GLY A 63 4.77 -2.73 2.13
N LEU A 64 3.55 -2.45 2.61
CA LEU A 64 2.58 -3.45 3.08
C LEU A 64 1.66 -3.85 1.93
N PHE A 65 1.45 -5.15 1.78
CA PHE A 65 0.53 -5.70 0.78
C PHE A 65 -0.51 -6.61 1.44
N GLY A 66 -1.71 -6.66 0.85
CA GLY A 66 -2.78 -7.49 1.36
C GLY A 66 -3.67 -8.06 0.27
N THR A 67 -4.34 -9.16 0.58
CA THR A 67 -5.38 -9.78 -0.24
C THR A 67 -6.42 -10.47 0.64
N ALA A 68 -7.64 -10.63 0.15
CA ALA A 68 -8.66 -11.47 0.77
C ALA A 68 -8.79 -12.82 0.08
N ASN A 69 -8.13 -13.02 -1.06
CA ASN A 69 -8.25 -14.24 -1.85
C ASN A 69 -6.88 -14.73 -2.28
N LEU A 70 -6.56 -15.97 -1.90
CA LEU A 70 -5.38 -16.67 -2.39
C LEU A 70 -5.80 -17.57 -3.56
N ASP A 71 -5.15 -17.40 -4.71
CA ASP A 71 -5.37 -18.14 -5.95
C ASP A 71 -4.03 -18.64 -6.52
N GLY A 72 -3.31 -19.37 -5.69
CA GLY A 72 -2.01 -19.92 -6.08
C GLY A 72 -1.08 -18.82 -6.64
N GLN A 73 -0.48 -19.10 -7.77
CA GLN A 73 0.39 -18.14 -8.45
C GLN A 73 -0.35 -16.98 -9.14
N ASN A 74 -1.68 -17.02 -9.22
CA ASN A 74 -2.51 -15.92 -9.73
C ASN A 74 -2.96 -14.97 -8.62
N THR A 75 -2.55 -15.19 -7.37
CA THR A 75 -2.88 -14.31 -6.24
C THR A 75 -2.50 -12.87 -6.56
N VAL A 76 -3.46 -11.95 -6.35
CA VAL A 76 -3.26 -10.51 -6.55
C VAL A 76 -3.14 -9.84 -5.20
N TRP A 77 -1.95 -9.39 -4.89
CA TRP A 77 -1.62 -8.59 -3.71
C TRP A 77 -1.74 -7.11 -4.05
N LYS A 78 -2.46 -6.36 -3.22
CA LYS A 78 -2.63 -4.91 -3.33
C LYS A 78 -1.83 -4.21 -2.26
N GLN A 79 -1.17 -3.12 -2.62
CA GLN A 79 -0.45 -2.31 -1.64
C GLN A 79 -1.45 -1.59 -0.72
N ILE A 80 -1.22 -1.67 0.59
CA ILE A 80 -2.05 -1.06 1.63
C ILE A 80 -1.30 0.13 2.22
N GLY A 81 -2.04 1.22 2.46
CA GLY A 81 -1.46 2.40 3.10
C GLY A 81 -0.42 3.13 2.25
N LYS A 82 -0.54 3.12 0.93
CA LYS A 82 0.39 3.76 0.00
C LYS A 82 0.66 5.23 0.35
N ASN A 83 -0.39 5.96 0.77
CA ASN A 83 -0.31 7.39 1.10
C ASN A 83 -0.02 7.66 2.59
N THR A 84 -0.03 6.65 3.45
CA THR A 84 0.22 6.76 4.89
C THR A 84 1.53 6.11 5.30
N ILE A 85 1.66 4.81 5.03
CA ILE A 85 2.87 4.02 5.33
C ILE A 85 3.93 4.24 4.25
N GLY A 86 3.50 4.26 2.98
CA GLY A 86 4.38 4.48 1.83
C GLY A 86 5.20 3.26 1.42
N ASN A 87 6.20 3.52 0.57
CA ASN A 87 7.13 2.51 0.05
C ASN A 87 8.32 2.35 1.02
N VAL A 88 8.06 1.81 2.20
CA VAL A 88 9.06 1.60 3.24
C VAL A 88 9.17 0.12 3.58
N VAL A 89 10.29 -0.28 4.14
CA VAL A 89 10.47 -1.66 4.62
C VAL A 89 9.53 -1.92 5.80
N ILE A 90 8.74 -2.97 5.71
CA ILE A 90 7.89 -3.46 6.81
C ILE A 90 8.67 -4.56 7.54
N GLU A 91 9.01 -4.29 8.79
CA GLU A 91 9.80 -5.23 9.59
C GLU A 91 8.93 -6.26 10.33
N THR A 92 7.80 -5.81 10.86
CA THR A 92 6.93 -6.69 11.66
C THR A 92 5.47 -6.29 11.51
N LEU A 93 4.62 -7.31 11.43
CA LEU A 93 3.18 -7.24 11.54
C LEU A 93 2.76 -7.98 12.81
N THR A 94 1.80 -7.43 13.53
CA THR A 94 1.19 -8.10 14.69
C THR A 94 -0.29 -7.75 14.77
N TYR A 95 -1.13 -8.78 14.77
CA TYR A 95 -2.56 -8.63 14.96
C TYR A 95 -2.98 -9.14 16.34
N ARG A 96 -3.84 -8.38 17.00
CA ARG A 96 -4.43 -8.75 18.29
C ARG A 96 -5.93 -8.99 18.15
N PRO A 97 -6.40 -10.26 18.19
CA PRO A 97 -7.80 -10.59 17.90
C PRO A 97 -8.81 -10.01 18.90
N ILE A 98 -8.44 -9.82 20.16
CA ILE A 98 -9.36 -9.40 21.22
C ILE A 98 -9.97 -8.02 20.98
N ASP A 99 -9.26 -7.14 20.26
CA ASP A 99 -9.72 -5.78 19.96
C ASP A 99 -9.53 -5.41 18.48
N GLY A 100 -9.19 -6.39 17.65
CA GLY A 100 -8.99 -6.22 16.21
C GLY A 100 -7.82 -5.32 15.83
N ARG A 101 -6.87 -5.11 16.71
CA ARG A 101 -5.76 -4.17 16.50
C ARG A 101 -4.65 -4.78 15.68
N LEU A 102 -4.37 -4.13 14.56
CA LEU A 102 -3.17 -4.40 13.74
C LEU A 102 -2.11 -3.33 14.04
N VAL A 103 -0.89 -3.78 14.25
CA VAL A 103 0.32 -2.94 14.37
C VAL A 103 1.26 -3.28 13.24
N VAL A 104 1.79 -2.24 12.57
CA VAL A 104 2.74 -2.32 11.46
C VAL A 104 3.99 -1.56 11.85
N ALA A 105 5.10 -2.25 12.05
CA ALA A 105 6.38 -1.64 12.32
C ALA A 105 7.22 -1.51 11.05
N THR A 106 7.77 -0.33 10.82
CA THR A 106 8.57 -0.01 9.63
C THR A 106 10.02 0.26 9.97
N HIS A 107 10.89 0.09 8.99
CA HIS A 107 12.28 0.51 9.13
C HIS A 107 12.41 2.01 8.87
N GLY A 108 12.58 2.78 9.95
CA GLY A 108 12.88 4.20 9.87
C GLY A 108 11.70 5.16 9.65
N ASN A 109 10.45 4.65 9.48
CA ASN A 109 9.25 5.48 9.28
C ASN A 109 8.19 5.31 10.38
N GLY A 110 8.60 4.85 11.57
CA GLY A 110 7.75 4.72 12.74
C GLY A 110 6.89 3.44 12.77
N ILE A 111 5.91 3.47 13.66
CA ILE A 111 4.97 2.38 13.90
C ILE A 111 3.55 2.89 13.65
N TYR A 112 2.81 2.17 12.84
CA TYR A 112 1.42 2.45 12.50
C TYR A 112 0.50 1.47 13.21
N GLN A 113 -0.69 1.93 13.56
CA GLN A 113 -1.73 1.06 14.12
C GLN A 113 -3.10 1.41 13.55
N THR A 114 -3.93 0.38 13.44
CA THR A 114 -5.35 0.52 13.07
C THR A 114 -6.18 -0.57 13.74
N THR A 115 -7.50 -0.39 13.77
CA THR A 115 -8.44 -1.44 14.19
C THR A 115 -9.15 -1.97 12.95
N LEU A 116 -9.09 -3.29 12.75
CA LEU A 116 -9.68 -3.98 11.62
C LEU A 116 -11.05 -4.54 12.00
N ASN A 117 -12.09 -4.13 11.29
CA ASN A 117 -13.46 -4.60 11.51
C ASN A 117 -13.98 -5.47 10.35
N ASN A 118 -13.50 -5.24 9.14
CA ASN A 118 -13.80 -6.05 7.97
C ASN A 118 -12.70 -5.90 6.91
N VAL A 119 -12.67 -6.83 5.96
CA VAL A 119 -11.68 -6.89 4.89
C VAL A 119 -11.79 -5.70 3.92
N ASN A 120 -13.03 -5.28 3.63
CA ASN A 120 -13.29 -4.20 2.66
C ASN A 120 -12.70 -2.86 3.12
N ASN A 121 -12.72 -2.57 4.44
CA ASN A 121 -12.12 -1.34 4.96
C ASN A 121 -10.61 -1.27 4.71
N VAL A 122 -9.94 -2.39 4.55
CA VAL A 122 -8.48 -2.46 4.32
C VAL A 122 -8.14 -2.45 2.84
N LEU A 123 -8.88 -3.22 2.04
CA LEU A 123 -8.61 -3.41 0.61
C LEU A 123 -9.31 -2.37 -0.29
N ALA A 124 -10.36 -1.69 0.21
CA ALA A 124 -11.11 -0.66 -0.52
C ALA A 124 -10.47 0.74 -0.42
N ILE A 125 -9.46 0.94 0.42
CA ILE A 125 -8.76 2.24 0.56
C ILE A 125 -8.14 2.70 -0.78
N GLU A 126 -7.91 1.79 -1.73
CA GLU A 126 -7.47 2.17 -3.09
C GLU A 126 -8.56 2.84 -3.95
N ASN A 127 -9.85 2.76 -3.58
CA ASN A 127 -10.91 3.42 -4.35
C ASN A 127 -11.13 4.90 -3.96
N LEU A 128 -10.51 5.38 -2.88
CA LEU A 128 -10.53 6.80 -2.53
C LEU A 128 -9.59 7.64 -3.41
N ASP A 129 -8.63 6.99 -4.10
CA ASP A 129 -7.71 7.68 -5.01
C ASP A 129 -8.32 8.00 -6.39
N LYS A 130 -9.55 7.53 -6.69
CA LYS A 130 -10.23 7.87 -7.97
C LYS A 130 -10.90 9.23 -7.97
N GLU A 131 -11.01 9.87 -6.83
CA GLU A 131 -11.46 11.26 -6.71
C GLU A 131 -10.30 12.24 -6.54
N SER A 132 -9.09 11.82 -6.83
CA SER A 132 -7.93 12.69 -6.71
C SER A 132 -8.03 13.84 -7.71
N LEU A 133 -8.03 15.04 -7.16
CA LEU A 133 -7.76 16.26 -7.88
C LEU A 133 -6.44 16.08 -8.65
N GLN A 134 -6.52 15.99 -9.98
CA GLN A 134 -5.33 15.91 -10.81
C GLN A 134 -4.81 17.34 -11.04
N ILE A 135 -3.63 17.62 -10.52
CA ILE A 135 -2.97 18.91 -10.69
C ILE A 135 -1.73 18.72 -11.54
N SER A 136 -1.62 19.49 -12.60
CA SER A 136 -0.39 19.61 -13.39
C SER A 136 0.05 21.06 -13.48
N VAL A 137 1.35 21.28 -13.32
CA VAL A 137 1.98 22.61 -13.28
C VAL A 137 3.08 22.64 -14.33
N PHE A 138 2.98 23.56 -15.29
CA PHE A 138 3.94 23.68 -16.40
C PHE A 138 4.00 25.09 -16.99
N PRO A 139 5.13 25.50 -17.59
CA PRO A 139 6.42 24.84 -17.50
C PRO A 139 6.99 24.88 -16.08
N ASN A 140 7.83 23.93 -15.73
CA ASN A 140 8.59 23.95 -14.49
C ASN A 140 10.05 23.54 -14.81
N PRO A 141 11.02 24.48 -14.73
CA PRO A 141 10.90 25.89 -14.25
C PRO A 141 10.07 26.79 -15.19
N ALA A 142 9.39 27.78 -14.60
CA ALA A 142 8.69 28.85 -15.29
C ALA A 142 9.51 30.15 -15.26
N SER A 143 9.44 30.96 -16.34
CA SER A 143 10.03 32.30 -16.38
C SER A 143 8.99 33.41 -16.34
N ASP A 144 8.02 33.37 -17.23
CA ASP A 144 7.04 34.47 -17.42
C ASP A 144 5.61 34.04 -17.11
N GLU A 145 5.24 32.81 -17.48
CA GLU A 145 3.90 32.26 -17.30
C GLU A 145 3.96 30.87 -16.65
N LEU A 146 3.01 30.58 -15.79
CA LEU A 146 2.82 29.29 -15.14
C LEU A 146 1.38 28.84 -15.35
N PHE A 147 1.20 27.70 -16.01
CA PHE A 147 -0.11 27.08 -16.18
C PHE A 147 -0.34 26.04 -15.10
N ILE A 148 -1.47 26.14 -14.43
CA ILE A 148 -1.91 25.16 -13.44
C ILE A 148 -3.20 24.56 -13.95
N ASN A 149 -3.12 23.29 -14.35
CA ASN A 149 -4.28 22.54 -14.82
C ASN A 149 -4.81 21.67 -13.68
N ILE A 150 -6.06 21.88 -13.32
CA ILE A 150 -6.76 21.17 -12.26
C ILE A 150 -7.91 20.41 -12.88
N LYS A 151 -7.90 19.07 -12.72
CA LYS A 151 -9.02 18.22 -13.14
C LYS A 151 -9.63 17.56 -11.90
N SER A 152 -10.92 17.71 -11.73
CA SER A 152 -11.72 17.06 -10.70
C SER A 152 -12.91 16.35 -11.36
N ASN A 153 -13.28 15.20 -10.80
CA ASN A 153 -14.50 14.48 -11.24
C ASN A 153 -15.76 15.04 -10.58
N GLU A 154 -15.61 15.91 -9.59
CA GLU A 154 -16.72 16.55 -8.89
C GLU A 154 -16.57 18.08 -8.92
N SER A 155 -17.73 18.77 -8.83
CA SER A 155 -17.74 20.23 -8.66
C SER A 155 -17.34 20.59 -7.24
N GLN A 156 -16.17 21.21 -7.09
CA GLN A 156 -15.63 21.62 -5.78
C GLN A 156 -14.91 22.96 -5.89
N THR A 157 -14.88 23.69 -4.78
CA THR A 157 -14.14 24.94 -4.69
C THR A 157 -12.66 24.63 -4.46
N VAL A 158 -11.79 25.14 -5.31
CA VAL A 158 -10.35 24.99 -5.19
C VAL A 158 -9.72 26.32 -4.77
N SER A 159 -8.88 26.29 -3.73
CA SER A 159 -8.09 27.44 -3.31
C SER A 159 -6.63 27.21 -3.73
N LEU A 160 -6.08 28.15 -4.49
CA LEU A 160 -4.70 28.15 -4.92
C LEU A 160 -3.93 29.25 -4.16
N THR A 161 -2.83 28.86 -3.56
CA THR A 161 -1.90 29.80 -2.93
C THR A 161 -0.48 29.54 -3.42
N ILE A 162 0.18 30.58 -3.92
CA ILE A 162 1.62 30.54 -4.26
C ILE A 162 2.38 31.29 -3.17
N ILE A 163 3.41 30.66 -2.66
CA ILE A 163 4.30 31.22 -1.63
C ILE A 163 5.73 31.28 -2.16
N ASP A 164 6.48 32.28 -1.72
CA ASP A 164 7.91 32.39 -2.02
C ASP A 164 8.76 31.52 -1.07
N GLU A 165 10.06 31.48 -1.28
CA GLU A 165 11.01 30.68 -0.50
C GLU A 165 11.10 31.10 0.99
N LEU A 166 10.60 32.29 1.33
CA LEU A 166 10.53 32.82 2.71
C LEU A 166 9.17 32.54 3.37
N GLY A 167 8.25 31.82 2.66
CA GLY A 167 6.91 31.53 3.15
C GLY A 167 5.90 32.65 2.99
N LYS A 168 6.23 33.75 2.29
CA LYS A 168 5.31 34.86 2.02
C LYS A 168 4.37 34.48 0.88
N LYS A 169 3.07 34.72 1.06
CA LYS A 169 2.07 34.56 0.00
C LYS A 169 2.30 35.60 -1.12
N VAL A 170 2.42 35.09 -2.34
CA VAL A 170 2.58 35.90 -3.56
C VAL A 170 1.26 36.02 -4.32
N ILE A 171 0.53 34.89 -4.44
CA ILE A 171 -0.77 34.82 -5.10
C ILE A 171 -1.72 33.99 -4.26
N GLU A 172 -2.96 34.39 -4.15
CA GLU A 172 -4.06 33.61 -3.58
C GLU A 172 -5.32 33.81 -4.43
N THR A 173 -5.93 32.72 -4.89
CA THR A 173 -7.19 32.74 -5.65
C THR A 173 -8.10 31.60 -5.22
N LYS A 174 -9.42 31.77 -5.40
CA LYS A 174 -10.45 30.75 -5.18
C LYS A 174 -11.36 30.73 -6.42
N GLU A 175 -11.59 29.53 -6.94
CA GLU A 175 -12.60 29.22 -7.94
C GLU A 175 -13.52 28.09 -7.49
#